data_b37d8136c6c4c3e7b54177f61b9c3524
#
_entry.id   b37d8136c6c4c3e7b54177f61b9c3524
#
_cell.length_a   1.000
_cell.length_b   1.000
_cell.length_c   1.000
_cell.angle_alpha   90.00
_cell.angle_beta   90.00
_cell.angle_gamma   90.00
#
_symmetry.space_group_name_H-M   'P 1'
#
loop_
_entity.id
_entity.type
_entity.pdbx_description
1 polymer ?
#
loop_
_entity_poly.entity_id
_entity_poly.type
_entity_poly.pdbx_seq_one_letter_code
_entity_poly.pdbx_strand_id
1 'polypeptide(L)'
;MVNIDNIRRIVKKLKEKYGTNDPFVLAKKLKIDIIYDDIGEISGLYKICVRRKYVVLSYDLEDDDDSVYLVLLHEIGHCVMHKFLRPQFKIGSHILPKGSIYETEADLFALEFLGPDFYIENIEKSGIKEKRFRNLENIIREFY
;
A
#
# COMPACT_ATOMS: atom_id res chain seq x y z
N MET A 1 -18.85 2.22 -3.65
CA MET A 1 -18.70 2.63 -2.25
C MET A 1 -17.68 1.74 -1.56
N VAL A 2 -16.83 2.32 -0.75
CA VAL A 2 -15.81 1.56 -0.01
C VAL A 2 -16.45 0.71 1.08
N ASN A 3 -16.10 -0.57 1.12
CA ASN A 3 -16.58 -1.48 2.16
C ASN A 3 -15.45 -1.78 3.14
N ILE A 4 -15.38 -1.01 4.21
CA ILE A 4 -14.33 -1.15 5.22
C ILE A 4 -14.41 -2.49 5.96
N ASP A 5 -15.61 -3.02 6.18
CA ASP A 5 -15.75 -4.31 6.88
C ASP A 5 -15.16 -5.45 6.07
N ASN A 6 -15.29 -5.40 4.75
CA ASN A 6 -14.64 -6.36 3.87
C ASN A 6 -13.11 -6.25 3.93
N ILE A 7 -12.58 -5.04 3.96
CA ILE A 7 -11.14 -4.80 4.08
C ILE A 7 -10.61 -5.33 5.40
N ARG A 8 -11.30 -5.06 6.51
CA ARG A 8 -10.97 -5.59 7.83
C ARG A 8 -10.93 -7.11 7.85
N ARG A 9 -11.90 -7.73 7.21
CA ARG A 9 -11.97 -9.19 7.09
C ARG A 9 -10.78 -9.75 6.30
N ILE A 10 -10.42 -9.11 5.19
CA ILE A 10 -9.27 -9.51 4.36
C ILE A 10 -7.97 -9.42 5.16
N VAL A 11 -7.72 -8.29 5.81
CA VAL A 11 -6.52 -8.08 6.63
C VAL A 11 -6.44 -9.09 7.77
N LYS A 12 -7.54 -9.32 8.47
CA LYS A 12 -7.61 -10.32 9.54
C LYS A 12 -7.23 -11.72 9.04
N LYS A 13 -7.80 -12.14 7.91
CA LYS A 13 -7.48 -13.43 7.30
C LYS A 13 -6.01 -13.55 6.92
N LEU A 14 -5.42 -12.51 6.37
CA LEU A 14 -4.00 -12.51 6.00
C LEU A 14 -3.11 -12.63 7.24
N LYS A 15 -3.41 -11.90 8.30
CA LYS A 15 -2.67 -11.98 9.55
C LYS A 15 -2.76 -13.36 10.21
N GLU A 16 -3.95 -13.95 10.22
CA GLU A 16 -4.16 -15.30 10.74
C GLU A 16 -3.43 -16.36 9.91
N LYS A 17 -3.51 -16.26 8.60
CA LYS A 17 -2.91 -17.25 7.68
C LYS A 17 -1.38 -17.21 7.73
N TYR A 18 -0.78 -16.04 7.75
CA TYR A 18 0.67 -15.88 7.62
C TYR A 18 1.38 -15.55 8.94
N GLY A 19 0.62 -15.23 9.98
CA GLY A 19 1.17 -15.05 11.32
C GLY A 19 2.17 -13.91 11.46
N THR A 20 2.02 -12.84 10.69
CA THR A 20 2.96 -11.72 10.69
C THR A 20 2.29 -10.36 10.72
N ASN A 21 2.94 -9.41 11.37
CA ASN A 21 2.61 -7.98 11.33
C ASN A 21 3.65 -7.17 10.54
N ASP A 22 4.64 -7.83 9.95
CA ASP A 22 5.69 -7.20 9.17
C ASP A 22 5.30 -7.18 7.68
N PRO A 23 5.17 -5.99 7.06
CA PRO A 23 4.81 -5.88 5.65
C PRO A 23 5.76 -6.60 4.69
N PHE A 24 7.06 -6.59 4.99
CA PHE A 24 8.06 -7.28 4.16
C PHE A 24 7.91 -8.80 4.24
N VAL A 25 7.63 -9.32 5.42
CA VAL A 25 7.34 -10.75 5.60
C VAL A 25 6.05 -11.12 4.87
N LEU A 26 5.02 -10.29 4.95
CA LEU A 26 3.78 -10.51 4.21
C LEU A 26 4.02 -10.57 2.70
N ALA A 27 4.79 -9.62 2.17
CA ALA A 27 5.14 -9.61 0.74
C ALA A 27 5.83 -10.91 0.33
N LYS A 28 6.79 -11.37 1.11
CA LYS A 28 7.49 -12.64 0.87
C LYS A 28 6.54 -13.83 0.87
N LYS A 29 5.63 -13.90 1.83
CA LYS A 29 4.62 -14.96 1.92
C LYS A 29 3.66 -14.95 0.73
N LEU A 30 3.34 -13.77 0.21
CA LEU A 30 2.50 -13.61 -0.98
C LEU A 30 3.28 -13.77 -2.29
N LYS A 31 4.57 -14.06 -2.21
CA LYS A 31 5.47 -14.20 -3.38
C LYS A 31 5.54 -12.92 -4.22
N ILE A 32 5.61 -11.81 -3.53
CA ILE A 32 5.81 -10.49 -4.13
C ILE A 32 7.28 -10.11 -3.95
N ASP A 33 7.98 -9.87 -5.05
CA ASP A 33 9.35 -9.37 -5.03
C ASP A 33 9.35 -7.85 -4.86
N ILE A 34 10.24 -7.34 -4.01
CA ILE A 34 10.37 -5.91 -3.74
C ILE A 34 11.64 -5.40 -4.40
N ILE A 35 11.52 -4.33 -5.17
CA ILE A 35 12.61 -3.68 -5.88
C ILE A 35 12.59 -2.20 -5.53
N TYR A 36 13.76 -1.62 -5.27
CA TYR A 36 13.93 -0.17 -5.16
C TYR A 36 14.44 0.38 -6.48
N ASP A 37 13.85 1.46 -6.95
CA ASP A 37 14.22 2.09 -8.22
C ASP A 37 13.88 3.58 -8.21
N ASP A 38 14.43 4.30 -9.18
CA ASP A 38 14.04 5.68 -9.46
C ASP A 38 12.77 5.67 -10.30
N ILE A 39 11.66 5.97 -9.67
CA ILE A 39 10.35 6.00 -10.30
C ILE A 39 9.75 7.42 -10.34
N GLY A 40 10.59 8.43 -10.24
CA GLY A 40 10.20 9.83 -10.31
C GLY A 40 9.44 10.29 -9.08
N GLU A 41 8.31 10.93 -9.26
CA GLU A 41 7.48 11.47 -8.16
C GLU A 41 6.60 10.43 -7.49
N ILE A 42 6.51 9.23 -8.03
CA ILE A 42 5.71 8.13 -7.49
C ILE A 42 6.48 7.49 -6.34
N SER A 43 5.79 7.19 -5.24
CA SER A 43 6.41 6.53 -4.08
C SER A 43 6.53 5.01 -4.24
N GLY A 44 5.57 4.39 -4.91
CA GLY A 44 5.57 2.96 -5.18
C GLY A 44 4.65 2.61 -6.33
N LEU A 45 4.81 1.41 -6.85
CA LEU A 45 3.92 0.86 -7.84
C LEU A 45 3.89 -0.67 -7.74
N TYR A 46 2.79 -1.25 -8.19
CA TYR A 46 2.60 -2.69 -8.28
C TYR A 46 2.63 -3.12 -9.74
N LYS A 47 3.27 -4.25 -10.02
CA LYS A 47 3.48 -4.70 -11.39
C LYS A 47 3.51 -6.23 -11.45
N ILE A 48 2.88 -6.80 -12.49
CA ILE A 48 2.97 -8.22 -12.81
C ILE A 48 3.78 -8.35 -14.10
N CYS A 49 4.80 -9.20 -14.07
CA CYS A 49 5.62 -9.49 -15.24
C CYS A 49 5.88 -11.00 -15.30
N VAL A 50 5.43 -11.66 -16.36
CA VAL A 50 5.65 -13.10 -16.62
C VAL A 50 5.36 -13.97 -15.37
N ARG A 51 4.14 -13.87 -14.83
CA ARG A 51 3.67 -14.60 -13.64
C ARG A 51 4.35 -14.20 -12.32
N ARG A 52 5.26 -13.22 -12.32
CA ARG A 52 5.86 -12.68 -11.12
C ARG A 52 5.19 -11.37 -10.74
N LYS A 53 5.03 -11.18 -9.44
CA LYS A 53 4.47 -9.96 -8.86
C LYS A 53 5.61 -9.15 -8.26
N TYR A 54 5.63 -7.87 -8.56
CA TYR A 54 6.64 -6.94 -8.05
C TYR A 54 5.97 -5.75 -7.41
N VAL A 55 6.53 -5.29 -6.30
CA VAL A 55 6.31 -3.94 -5.81
C VAL A 55 7.61 -3.18 -6.00
N VAL A 56 7.55 -2.09 -6.73
CA VAL A 56 8.69 -1.18 -6.93
C VAL A 56 8.50 -0.02 -5.98
N LEU A 57 9.49 0.21 -5.14
CA LEU A 57 9.52 1.30 -4.17
C LEU A 57 10.52 2.36 -4.59
N SER A 58 10.20 3.62 -4.38
CA SER A 58 11.13 4.72 -4.63
C SER A 58 12.36 4.59 -3.73
N TYR A 59 13.54 4.91 -4.27
CA TYR A 59 14.76 5.03 -3.47
C TYR A 59 14.62 6.01 -2.30
N ASP A 60 13.78 7.02 -2.43
CA ASP A 60 13.53 8.00 -1.37
C ASP A 60 12.99 7.37 -0.07
N LEU A 61 12.43 6.15 -0.16
CA LEU A 61 11.88 5.43 0.98
C LEU A 61 12.87 4.49 1.65
N GLU A 62 14.06 4.31 1.09
CA GLU A 62 14.99 3.28 1.55
C GLU A 62 15.38 3.41 3.02
N ASP A 63 15.51 4.65 3.53
CA ASP A 63 15.89 4.94 4.90
C ASP A 63 14.72 5.40 5.79
N ASP A 64 13.48 5.25 5.33
CA ASP A 64 12.28 5.68 6.07
C ASP A 64 11.32 4.49 6.24
N ASP A 65 11.48 3.75 7.32
CA ASP A 65 10.71 2.53 7.61
C ASP A 65 9.21 2.79 7.71
N ASP A 66 8.80 3.91 8.29
CA ASP A 66 7.38 4.20 8.48
C ASP A 66 6.69 4.49 7.14
N SER A 67 7.33 5.30 6.31
CA SER A 67 6.81 5.60 4.96
C SER A 67 6.83 4.37 4.06
N VAL A 68 7.90 3.57 4.13
CA VAL A 68 8.00 2.36 3.30
C VAL A 68 6.93 1.34 3.65
N TYR A 69 6.60 1.19 4.93
CA TYR A 69 5.53 0.28 5.35
C TYR A 69 4.17 0.68 4.79
N LEU A 70 3.84 1.95 4.84
CA LEU A 70 2.59 2.47 4.27
C LEU A 70 2.51 2.27 2.76
N VAL A 71 3.57 2.63 2.05
CA VAL A 71 3.61 2.51 0.58
C VAL A 71 3.59 1.05 0.17
N LEU A 72 4.38 0.20 0.81
CA LEU A 72 4.42 -1.23 0.51
C LEU A 72 3.05 -1.87 0.75
N LEU A 73 2.40 -1.59 1.86
CA LEU A 73 1.07 -2.14 2.17
C LEU A 73 -0.01 -1.62 1.24
N HIS A 74 0.08 -0.36 0.80
CA HIS A 74 -0.81 0.18 -0.21
C HIS A 74 -0.72 -0.64 -1.50
N GLU A 75 0.50 -0.90 -1.98
CA GLU A 75 0.72 -1.69 -3.19
C GLU A 75 0.33 -3.16 -3.00
N ILE A 76 0.60 -3.74 -1.84
CA ILE A 76 0.10 -5.09 -1.50
C ILE A 76 -1.43 -5.11 -1.51
N GLY A 77 -2.06 -4.07 -1.01
CA GLY A 77 -3.52 -3.93 -1.03
C GLY A 77 -4.08 -4.03 -2.45
N HIS A 78 -3.48 -3.34 -3.41
CA HIS A 78 -3.85 -3.48 -4.81
C HIS A 78 -3.64 -4.91 -5.31
N CYS A 79 -2.52 -5.52 -4.95
CA CYS A 79 -2.21 -6.90 -5.34
C CYS A 79 -3.26 -7.89 -4.84
N VAL A 80 -3.73 -7.73 -3.62
CA VAL A 80 -4.67 -8.66 -2.97
C VAL A 80 -6.12 -8.40 -3.40
N MET A 81 -6.53 -7.14 -3.44
CA MET A 81 -7.94 -6.76 -3.63
C MET A 81 -8.30 -6.39 -5.06
N HIS A 82 -7.34 -5.91 -5.84
CA HIS A 82 -7.60 -5.33 -7.16
C HIS A 82 -6.92 -6.11 -8.28
N LYS A 83 -6.92 -7.43 -8.20
CA LYS A 83 -6.31 -8.32 -9.20
C LYS A 83 -6.90 -8.16 -10.61
N PHE A 84 -8.14 -7.71 -10.70
CA PHE A 84 -8.83 -7.45 -11.97
C PHE A 84 -8.31 -6.19 -12.67
N LEU A 85 -7.66 -5.30 -11.93
CA LEU A 85 -7.00 -4.12 -12.46
C LEU A 85 -5.57 -4.50 -12.84
N ARG A 86 -5.39 -5.06 -14.02
CA ARG A 86 -4.06 -5.43 -14.50
C ARG A 86 -3.22 -4.17 -14.68
N PRO A 87 -2.08 -4.06 -14.00
CA PRO A 87 -1.19 -2.93 -14.26
C PRO A 87 -0.75 -2.97 -15.72
N GLN A 88 -0.93 -1.86 -16.42
CA GLN A 88 -0.45 -1.74 -17.78
C GLN A 88 1.06 -1.58 -17.77
N PHE A 89 1.74 -2.17 -18.76
CA PHE A 89 3.19 -2.19 -18.88
C PHE A 89 3.82 -0.84 -19.23
N LYS A 90 3.17 0.28 -18.97
CA LYS A 90 3.76 1.59 -19.21
C LYS A 90 4.50 2.05 -17.96
N ILE A 91 5.79 2.17 -18.09
CA ILE A 91 6.66 2.74 -17.07
C ILE A 91 6.09 4.10 -16.64
N GLY A 92 5.83 4.24 -15.34
CA GLY A 92 5.39 5.50 -14.74
C GLY A 92 3.91 5.84 -14.87
N SER A 93 3.07 4.99 -15.45
CA SER A 93 1.64 5.25 -15.44
C SER A 93 0.99 4.60 -14.23
N HIS A 94 0.60 5.41 -13.27
CA HIS A 94 -0.47 5.04 -12.36
C HIS A 94 -1.73 4.87 -13.18
N ILE A 95 -2.20 3.65 -13.23
CA ILE A 95 -3.32 3.26 -14.04
C ILE A 95 -4.63 3.73 -13.45
N LEU A 96 -4.64 4.00 -12.15
CA LEU A 96 -5.83 4.40 -11.45
C LEU A 96 -5.92 5.91 -11.37
N PRO A 97 -7.08 6.49 -11.72
CA PRO A 97 -7.30 7.91 -11.52
C PRO A 97 -7.08 8.30 -10.05
N LYS A 98 -6.44 9.43 -9.82
CA LYS A 98 -6.32 10.00 -8.47
C LYS A 98 -7.69 10.14 -7.84
N GLY A 99 -7.85 9.71 -6.57
CA GLY A 99 -9.11 9.76 -5.86
C GLY A 99 -10.09 8.65 -6.21
N SER A 100 -9.65 7.62 -6.92
CA SER A 100 -10.49 6.47 -7.18
C SER A 100 -10.80 5.71 -5.89
N ILE A 101 -11.92 4.99 -5.89
CA ILE A 101 -12.30 4.11 -4.79
C ILE A 101 -11.21 3.09 -4.49
N TYR A 102 -10.48 2.62 -5.50
CA TYR A 102 -9.43 1.61 -5.36
C TYR A 102 -8.22 2.15 -4.60
N GLU A 103 -7.87 3.42 -4.82
CA GLU A 103 -6.81 4.08 -4.05
C GLU A 103 -7.19 4.19 -2.57
N THR A 104 -8.43 4.57 -2.28
CA THR A 104 -8.94 4.64 -0.91
C THR A 104 -8.94 3.27 -0.23
N GLU A 105 -9.36 2.24 -0.94
CA GLU A 105 -9.34 0.87 -0.43
C GLU A 105 -7.92 0.39 -0.13
N ALA A 106 -6.96 0.70 -0.98
CA ALA A 106 -5.57 0.34 -0.76
C ALA A 106 -4.98 1.05 0.47
N ASP A 107 -5.30 2.33 0.66
CA ASP A 107 -4.90 3.07 1.86
C ASP A 107 -5.54 2.49 3.12
N LEU A 108 -6.81 2.13 3.08
CA LEU A 108 -7.49 1.47 4.20
C LEU A 108 -6.89 0.10 4.52
N PHE A 109 -6.50 -0.65 3.52
CA PHE A 109 -5.78 -1.91 3.73
C PHE A 109 -4.49 -1.69 4.52
N ALA A 110 -3.71 -0.68 4.14
CA ALA A 110 -2.47 -0.35 4.82
C ALA A 110 -2.73 0.08 6.29
N LEU A 111 -3.71 0.93 6.51
CA LEU A 111 -4.09 1.40 7.85
C LEU A 111 -4.59 0.26 8.75
N GLU A 112 -5.44 -0.62 8.21
CA GLU A 112 -5.92 -1.78 8.97
C GLU A 112 -4.81 -2.75 9.32
N PHE A 113 -3.87 -2.95 8.42
CA PHE A 113 -2.76 -3.86 8.67
C PHE A 113 -1.81 -3.34 9.76
N LEU A 114 -1.45 -2.06 9.69
CA LEU A 114 -0.55 -1.41 10.66
C LEU A 114 -1.26 -1.07 11.98
N GLY A 115 -2.55 -0.84 11.92
CA GLY A 115 -3.34 -0.31 13.01
C GLY A 115 -3.42 1.22 12.97
N PRO A 116 -4.58 1.81 13.31
CA PRO A 116 -4.77 3.27 13.26
C PRO A 116 -3.83 4.03 14.20
N ASP A 117 -3.47 3.44 15.35
CA ASP A 117 -2.58 4.06 16.33
C ASP A 117 -1.16 4.25 15.78
N PHE A 118 -0.63 3.26 15.08
CA PHE A 118 0.66 3.37 14.39
C PHE A 118 0.69 4.60 13.48
N TYR A 119 -0.38 4.80 12.80
CA TYR A 119 -0.53 5.87 11.83
C TYR A 119 -0.52 7.25 12.47
N ILE A 120 -1.32 7.44 13.52
CA ILE A 120 -1.42 8.70 14.23
C ILE A 120 -0.08 9.09 14.87
N GLU A 121 0.66 8.11 15.42
CA GLU A 121 1.93 8.34 16.08
C GLU A 121 3.10 8.64 15.14
N ASN A 122 3.10 8.07 13.94
CA ASN A 122 4.28 8.04 13.08
C ASN A 122 4.17 8.92 11.84
N ILE A 123 2.97 9.30 11.43
CA ILE A 123 2.76 9.97 10.16
C ILE A 123 3.38 11.36 10.08
N GLU A 124 3.37 12.11 11.17
CA GLU A 124 3.99 13.44 11.22
C GLU A 124 5.51 13.39 11.14
N LYS A 125 6.09 12.25 11.51
CA LYS A 125 7.54 12.02 11.52
C LYS A 125 8.03 11.36 10.23
N SER A 126 7.11 10.89 9.39
CA SER A 126 7.47 10.19 8.17
C SER A 126 7.78 11.15 7.03
N GLY A 127 8.63 10.74 6.10
CA GLY A 127 8.94 11.49 4.89
C GLY A 127 7.83 11.45 3.83
N ILE A 128 6.60 11.19 4.21
CA ILE A 128 5.46 11.13 3.29
C ILE A 128 5.20 12.51 2.71
N LYS A 129 5.06 12.58 1.40
CA LYS A 129 4.74 13.84 0.70
C LYS A 129 3.44 14.43 1.23
N GLU A 130 3.42 15.73 1.42
CA GLU A 130 2.32 16.48 2.03
C GLU A 130 0.94 16.16 1.43
N LYS A 131 0.87 16.00 0.12
CA LYS A 131 -0.38 15.66 -0.56
C LYS A 131 -0.93 14.31 -0.14
N ARG A 132 -0.07 13.31 -0.04
CA ARG A 132 -0.45 11.97 0.42
C ARG A 132 -0.85 12.00 1.89
N PHE A 133 -0.13 12.76 2.70
CA PHE A 133 -0.47 12.98 4.10
C PHE A 133 -1.90 13.51 4.27
N ARG A 134 -2.28 14.53 3.53
CA ARG A 134 -3.65 15.08 3.59
C ARG A 134 -4.72 14.08 3.18
N ASN A 135 -4.46 13.29 2.15
CA ASN A 135 -5.40 12.27 1.72
C ASN A 135 -5.62 11.22 2.82
N LEU A 136 -4.56 10.80 3.46
CA LEU A 136 -4.62 9.84 4.55
C LEU A 136 -5.32 10.40 5.79
N GLU A 137 -5.08 11.67 6.14
CA GLU A 137 -5.83 12.35 7.21
C GLU A 137 -7.34 12.33 6.94
N ASN A 138 -7.74 12.64 5.72
CA ASN A 138 -9.15 12.63 5.34
C ASN A 138 -9.76 11.24 5.48
N ILE A 139 -9.04 10.21 5.07
CA ILE A 139 -9.47 8.82 5.20
C ILE A 139 -9.63 8.45 6.68
N ILE A 140 -8.70 8.84 7.53
CA ILE A 140 -8.78 8.57 8.97
C ILE A 140 -10.02 9.24 9.57
N ARG A 141 -10.27 10.50 9.23
CA ARG A 141 -11.46 11.21 9.71
C ARG A 141 -12.77 10.57 9.27
N GLU A 142 -12.80 10.01 8.08
CA GLU A 142 -14.02 9.41 7.52
C GLU A 142 -14.30 8.02 8.12
N PHE A 143 -13.28 7.20 8.35
CA PHE A 143 -13.47 5.78 8.68
C PHE A 143 -13.09 5.42 10.13
N TYR A 144 -12.42 6.29 10.85
CA TYR A 144 -11.99 6.09 12.23
C TYR A 144 -12.37 7.25 13.12
#